data_a9b64a6089f265bd8a69a26f6a5f0a43
#
_entry.id   a9b64a6089f265bd8a69a26f6a5f0a43
#
_cell.length_a   1.000
_cell.length_b   1.000
_cell.length_c   1.000
_cell.angle_alpha   90.00
_cell.angle_beta   90.00
_cell.angle_gamma   90.00
#
_symmetry.space_group_name_H-M   'P 1'
#
loop_
_entity.id
_entity.type
_entity.pdbx_description
1 polymer ?
#
loop_
_entity_poly.entity_id
_entity_poly.type
_entity_poly.pdbx_seq_one_letter_code
_entity_poly.pdbx_strand_id
1 'polypeptide(L)' 'MKTQRTRSQERILNVLKSLNRSISAQDLYIELRSREMSMGLATVYRALEALKLDGMVQVRTLANGESLY' A
#
# COMPACT_ATOMS: atom_id res chain seq x y z
N MET A 1 22.66 -5.25 -0.86
CA MET A 1 21.99 -5.78 -2.04
C MET A 1 20.54 -5.35 -2.06
N LYS A 2 20.05 -5.01 -3.23
CA LYS A 2 18.71 -4.48 -3.35
C LYS A 2 17.68 -5.60 -3.44
N THR A 3 16.64 -5.52 -2.62
CA THR A 3 15.55 -6.47 -2.66
C THR A 3 14.63 -6.16 -3.83
N GLN A 4 14.31 -7.18 -4.62
CA GLN A 4 13.39 -7.00 -5.73
C GLN A 4 11.97 -6.90 -5.23
N ARG A 5 11.26 -5.86 -5.68
CA ARG A 5 9.86 -5.71 -5.34
C ARG A 5 9.01 -6.55 -6.27
N THR A 6 7.92 -7.08 -5.74
CA THR A 6 6.95 -7.81 -6.57
C THR A 6 6.16 -6.81 -7.41
N ARG A 7 5.46 -7.34 -8.42
CA ARG A 7 4.60 -6.51 -9.25
C ARG A 7 3.53 -5.82 -8.42
N SER A 8 2.95 -6.54 -7.45
CA SER A 8 1.95 -5.95 -6.58
C SER A 8 2.51 -4.79 -5.77
N GLN A 9 3.73 -4.96 -5.24
CA GLN A 9 4.37 -3.89 -4.48
C GLN A 9 4.62 -2.67 -5.35
N GLU A 10 5.09 -2.88 -6.59
CA GLU A 10 5.33 -1.78 -7.51
C GLU A 10 4.05 -1.03 -7.84
N ARG A 11 2.98 -1.76 -8.11
CA ARG A 11 1.70 -1.15 -8.43
C ARG A 11 1.17 -0.31 -7.27
N ILE A 12 1.25 -0.86 -6.07
CA ILE A 12 0.78 -0.17 -4.88
C ILE A 12 1.62 1.09 -4.63
N LEU A 13 2.93 0.97 -4.77
CA LEU A 13 3.80 2.13 -4.56
C LEU A 13 3.48 3.24 -5.56
N ASN A 14 3.25 2.88 -6.82
CA ASN A 14 2.92 3.87 -7.84
C ASN A 14 1.59 4.56 -7.54
N VAL A 15 0.60 3.80 -7.09
CA VAL A 15 -0.70 4.39 -6.74
C VAL A 15 -0.55 5.34 -5.55
N LEU A 16 0.21 4.93 -4.52
CA LEU A 16 0.43 5.78 -3.35
C LEU A 16 1.10 7.09 -3.75
N LYS A 17 2.08 7.03 -4.64
CA LYS A 17 2.75 8.23 -5.12
C LYS A 17 1.79 9.14 -5.87
N SER A 18 0.91 8.57 -6.67
CA SER A 18 -0.04 9.36 -7.45
C SER A 18 -1.08 10.02 -6.56
N LEU A 19 -1.47 9.38 -5.46
CA LEU A 19 -2.45 9.95 -4.55
C LEU A 19 -1.90 11.09 -3.72
N ASN A 20 -0.62 11.02 -3.38
CA ASN A 20 0.08 12.07 -2.62
C ASN A 20 -0.66 12.40 -1.32
N ARG A 21 -1.18 11.38 -0.64
CA ARG A 21 -1.85 11.53 0.65
C ARG A 21 -1.83 10.20 1.37
N SER A 22 -2.05 10.25 2.69
CA SER A 22 -2.14 9.05 3.49
C SER A 22 -3.46 8.34 3.22
N ILE A 23 -3.45 7.02 3.25
CA ILE A 23 -4.63 6.23 2.93
C ILE A 23 -4.58 4.92 3.72
N SER A 24 -5.75 4.45 4.14
CA SER A 24 -5.85 3.15 4.81
C SER A 24 -5.73 2.03 3.78
N ALA A 25 -5.42 0.82 4.29
CA ALA A 25 -5.31 -0.33 3.40
C ALA A 25 -6.63 -0.63 2.70
N GLN A 26 -7.76 -0.49 3.41
CA GLN A 26 -9.05 -0.73 2.80
C GLN A 26 -9.37 0.28 1.71
N ASP A 27 -9.11 1.55 1.98
CA ASP A 27 -9.36 2.58 0.97
C ASP A 27 -8.44 2.39 -0.23
N LEU A 28 -7.19 1.98 0.03
CA LEU A 28 -6.27 1.67 -1.07
C LEU A 28 -6.78 0.50 -1.90
N TYR A 29 -7.33 -0.53 -1.25
CA TYR A 29 -7.90 -1.65 -1.95
C TYR A 29 -9.02 -1.20 -2.89
N ILE A 30 -9.89 -0.31 -2.41
CA ILE A 30 -10.98 0.23 -3.21
C ILE A 30 -10.42 1.04 -4.39
N GLU A 31 -9.39 1.83 -4.12
CA GLU A 31 -8.76 2.63 -5.16
C GLU A 31 -8.15 1.75 -6.26
N LEU A 32 -7.50 0.66 -5.86
CA LEU A 32 -6.92 -0.28 -6.81
C LEU A 32 -8.00 -0.90 -7.68
N ARG A 33 -9.13 -1.25 -7.09
CA ARG A 33 -10.22 -1.83 -7.86
C ARG A 33 -10.80 -0.81 -8.84
N SER A 34 -10.89 0.44 -8.45
CA SER A 34 -11.40 1.48 -9.35
C SER A 34 -10.47 1.71 -10.53
N ARG A 35 -9.20 1.37 -10.38
CA ARG A 35 -8.21 1.47 -11.46
C ARG A 35 -8.07 0.14 -12.20
N GLU A 36 -8.97 -0.80 -11.95
CA GLU A 36 -8.98 -2.13 -12.58
C GLU A 36 -7.72 -2.93 -12.32
N MET A 37 -7.09 -2.66 -11.18
CA MET A 37 -5.95 -3.44 -10.72
C MET A 37 -6.46 -4.52 -9.79
N SER A 38 -6.55 -5.74 -10.29
CA SER A 38 -7.14 -6.84 -9.54
C SER A 38 -6.12 -7.45 -8.60
N MET A 39 -6.34 -7.29 -7.29
CA MET A 39 -5.55 -8.00 -6.28
C MET A 39 -6.38 -8.09 -5.01
N GLY A 40 -6.18 -9.16 -4.25
CA GLY A 40 -6.95 -9.38 -3.03
C GLY A 40 -6.48 -8.49 -1.89
N LEU A 41 -7.35 -8.32 -0.91
CA LEU A 41 -7.04 -7.48 0.24
C LEU A 41 -5.82 -7.99 1.01
N ALA A 42 -5.68 -9.32 1.14
CA ALA A 42 -4.51 -9.88 1.81
C ALA A 42 -3.22 -9.52 1.08
N THR A 43 -3.27 -9.50 -0.26
CA THR A 43 -2.10 -9.10 -1.05
C THR A 43 -1.76 -7.65 -0.81
N VAL A 44 -2.78 -6.78 -0.69
CA VAL A 44 -2.57 -5.37 -0.40
C VAL A 44 -1.87 -5.21 0.95
N TYR A 45 -2.36 -5.90 1.98
CA TYR A 45 -1.75 -5.81 3.31
C TYR A 45 -0.30 -6.30 3.30
N ARG A 46 -0.03 -7.43 2.63
CA ARG A 46 1.32 -7.96 2.57
C ARG A 46 2.27 -7.03 1.83
N ALA A 47 1.79 -6.44 0.74
CA ALA A 47 2.62 -5.51 -0.02
C ALA A 47 2.91 -4.25 0.78
N LEU A 48 1.91 -3.71 1.47
CA LEU A 48 2.12 -2.53 2.29
C LEU A 48 3.10 -2.80 3.43
N GLU A 49 3.00 -3.98 4.04
CA GLU A 49 3.92 -4.34 5.11
C GLU A 49 5.35 -4.43 4.59
N ALA A 50 5.54 -5.04 3.42
CA ALA A 50 6.87 -5.15 2.82
C ALA A 50 7.43 -3.77 2.48
N LEU A 51 6.62 -2.89 1.92
CA LEU A 51 7.06 -1.53 1.58
C LEU A 51 7.41 -0.74 2.84
N LYS A 52 6.66 -0.95 3.92
CA LYS A 52 6.97 -0.30 5.20
C LYS A 52 8.32 -0.76 5.72
N LEU A 53 8.58 -2.06 5.68
CA LEU A 53 9.85 -2.61 6.16
C LEU A 53 11.02 -2.13 5.32
N ASP A 54 10.80 -1.91 4.03
CA ASP A 54 11.83 -1.39 3.14
C ASP A 54 12.02 0.12 3.26
N GLY A 55 11.22 0.79 4.08
CA GLY A 55 11.32 2.23 4.24
C GLY A 55 10.72 3.02 3.10
N MET A 56 9.98 2.38 2.21
CA MET A 56 9.39 3.05 1.04
C MET A 56 8.10 3.77 1.37
N VAL A 57 7.42 3.38 2.45
CA VAL A 57 6.22 4.05 2.92
C VAL A 57 6.32 4.23 4.43
N GLN A 58 5.69 5.27 4.94
CA GLN A 58 5.59 5.53 6.36
C GLN A 58 4.19 5.20 6.83
N VAL A 59 4.09 4.68 8.04
CA VAL A 59 2.81 4.27 8.60
C VAL A 59 2.48 5.20 9.76
N ARG A 60 1.25 5.70 9.78
CA ARG A 60 0.74 6.48 10.89
C ARG A 60 -0.45 5.73 11.48
N THR A 61 -0.41 5.47 12.78
CA THR A 61 -1.51 4.81 13.46
C THR A 61 -2.40 5.85 14.13
N LEU A 62 -3.69 5.79 13.82
CA LEU A 62 -4.66 6.72 14.39
C LEU A 62 -5.09 6.26 15.78
N ALA A 63 -5.76 7.15 16.52
CA ALA A 63 -6.20 6.84 17.85
C ALA A 63 -7.15 5.64 17.90
N ASN A 64 -7.91 5.40 16.81
CA ASN A 64 -8.83 4.28 16.76
C ASN A 64 -8.16 2.98 16.35
N GLY A 65 -6.83 2.97 16.19
CA GLY A 65 -6.09 1.79 15.80
C GLY A 65 -5.92 1.58 14.31
N GLU A 66 -6.52 2.43 13.50
CA GLU A 66 -6.39 2.34 12.05
C GLU A 66 -5.03 2.83 11.60
N SER A 67 -4.44 2.15 10.62
CA SER A 67 -3.14 2.56 10.07
C SER A 67 -3.33 3.23 8.72
N LEU A 68 -2.58 4.31 8.51
CA LEU A 68 -2.55 5.02 7.23
C LEU A 68 -1.14 4.90 6.64
N TYR A 69 -1.08 4.73 5.34
CA TYR A 69 0.18 4.53 4.61
C TYR A 69 0.45 5.66 3.65
#